data_1e77037ecf1a076c391ad311633c3b23
#
_entry.id   1e77037ecf1a076c391ad311633c3b23
#
_cell.length_a   1.000
_cell.length_b   1.000
_cell.length_c   1.000
_cell.angle_alpha   90.00
_cell.angle_beta   90.00
_cell.angle_gamma   90.00
#
_symmetry.space_group_name_H-M   'P 1'
#
loop_
_entity.id
_entity.type
_entity.pdbx_description
1 polymer ?
#
loop_
_entity_poly.entity_id
_entity_poly.type
_entity_poly.pdbx_seq_one_letter_code
_entity_poly.pdbx_strand_id
1 'polypeptide(L)'
;MAKKISALQLMAGIAALSFGFVSCSTEEPSPEPEPEPEGPSPYVAKVFDYRPAAGQYVNVIPEYEEGDTQEDMNRKALEAICGDADGMISLGGFGGYVVVGFDHTVENKAGLCDFRVLGNAFYATGQSEYGNSEPGVIQVSCDANRNGQPDDAWYEIAGSSHNGTESWIQKAADAGNDTQTVRDYEITYYRPASTPTKPTKEYIRWEDNQGNSGYRAKNDTHKQPYYPQWIDEEKLTFKGTRLPQNAIDLSGQGNNFGLFRFAYGYADNVQSTLDPSAIDIDWAVDADGNPANLKGIDFIRIYTGINQENGWLGECSTEIAGIVDLHMCNIVIESAGIKK
;
A
#
# COMPACT_ATOMS: atom_id res chain seq x y z
N MET A 1 9.58 17.99 9.31
CA MET A 1 10.36 17.48 10.46
C MET A 1 9.46 17.47 11.69
N ALA A 2 8.80 16.38 11.96
CA ALA A 2 8.01 16.19 13.18
C ALA A 2 8.84 15.32 14.14
N LYS A 3 9.16 15.84 15.31
CA LYS A 3 9.92 15.14 16.35
C LYS A 3 9.01 14.12 17.03
N LYS A 4 9.39 12.85 16.97
CA LYS A 4 8.83 11.79 17.84
C LYS A 4 9.20 12.11 19.30
N ILE A 5 8.21 12.04 20.21
CA ILE A 5 8.41 12.14 21.65
C ILE A 5 8.67 10.73 22.16
N SER A 6 9.91 10.50 22.58
CA SER A 6 10.32 9.25 23.26
C SER A 6 9.97 9.37 24.76
N ALA A 7 9.15 8.48 25.25
CA ALA A 7 8.88 8.33 26.69
C ALA A 7 9.95 7.46 27.33
N LEU A 8 10.94 8.10 27.98
CA LEU A 8 11.96 7.43 28.78
C LEU A 8 11.42 7.28 30.21
N GLN A 9 11.09 6.08 30.64
CA GLN A 9 10.76 5.79 32.03
C GLN A 9 12.03 5.53 32.83
N LEU A 10 12.25 6.39 33.81
CA LEU A 10 13.31 6.34 34.81
C LEU A 10 12.88 5.38 35.94
N MET A 11 13.53 4.22 36.09
CA MET A 11 13.43 3.42 37.31
C MET A 11 14.66 3.61 38.17
N ALA A 12 14.44 4.19 39.37
CA ALA A 12 15.47 4.33 40.39
C ALA A 12 15.63 3.02 41.17
N GLY A 13 16.84 2.49 41.15
CA GLY A 13 17.19 1.33 41.94
C GLY A 13 17.51 1.68 43.39
N ILE A 14 16.98 0.89 44.34
CA ILE A 14 17.37 0.88 45.73
C ILE A 14 18.30 -0.30 45.92
N ALA A 15 19.56 -0.03 46.27
CA ALA A 15 20.52 -1.05 46.67
C ALA A 15 20.37 -1.39 48.13
N ALA A 16 20.07 -2.66 48.45
CA ALA A 16 20.15 -3.18 49.80
C ALA A 16 21.29 -4.23 49.83
N LEU A 17 22.36 -3.91 50.51
CA LEU A 17 23.41 -4.88 50.86
C LEU A 17 22.93 -5.79 52.01
N SER A 18 22.93 -7.08 51.76
CA SER A 18 22.90 -8.10 52.81
C SER A 18 23.97 -9.16 52.58
N PHE A 19 24.90 -9.25 53.54
CA PHE A 19 25.88 -10.32 53.65
C PHE A 19 25.19 -11.62 54.06
N GLY A 20 25.47 -12.73 53.40
CA GLY A 20 24.95 -14.04 53.80
C GLY A 20 25.63 -15.20 53.15
N PHE A 21 26.51 -15.85 53.89
CA PHE A 21 26.96 -17.23 53.89
C PHE A 21 27.05 -18.03 52.58
N VAL A 22 28.28 -18.39 52.22
CA VAL A 22 28.63 -19.40 51.21
C VAL A 22 28.19 -20.78 51.69
N SER A 23 27.23 -21.38 50.98
CA SER A 23 26.98 -22.83 50.98
C SER A 23 27.16 -23.29 49.53
N CYS A 24 28.21 -24.11 49.28
CA CYS A 24 28.35 -24.82 48.00
C CYS A 24 27.31 -25.91 47.91
N SER A 25 26.28 -25.65 47.15
CA SER A 25 25.48 -26.68 46.49
C SER A 25 25.57 -26.42 44.97
N THR A 26 26.04 -27.44 44.26
CA THR A 26 25.99 -27.49 42.78
C THR A 26 24.55 -27.68 42.36
N GLU A 27 23.79 -26.59 42.30
CA GLU A 27 22.51 -26.56 41.58
C GLU A 27 22.84 -26.25 40.11
N GLU A 28 22.46 -27.15 39.21
CA GLU A 28 22.46 -26.89 37.79
C GLU A 28 21.57 -25.67 37.56
N PRO A 29 21.97 -24.71 36.70
CA PRO A 29 21.12 -23.57 36.39
C PRO A 29 19.80 -24.09 35.83
N SER A 30 18.70 -23.72 36.50
CA SER A 30 17.36 -23.94 35.97
C SER A 30 17.28 -23.33 34.55
N PRO A 31 16.77 -24.06 33.54
CA PRO A 31 16.66 -23.52 32.21
C PRO A 31 15.85 -22.19 32.29
N GLU A 32 16.38 -21.16 31.65
CA GLU A 32 15.61 -19.93 31.49
C GLU A 32 14.24 -20.30 30.88
N PRO A 33 13.16 -19.74 31.43
CA PRO A 33 11.84 -19.99 30.85
C PRO A 33 11.90 -19.58 29.36
N GLU A 34 11.47 -20.49 28.49
CA GLU A 34 11.30 -20.15 27.08
C GLU A 34 10.39 -18.90 27.01
N PRO A 35 10.72 -17.92 26.18
CA PRO A 35 9.86 -16.75 26.02
C PRO A 35 8.44 -17.24 25.65
N GLU A 36 7.45 -16.74 26.37
CA GLU A 36 6.06 -17.03 26.01
C GLU A 36 5.84 -16.59 24.56
N PRO A 37 5.11 -17.38 23.74
CA PRO A 37 4.82 -16.98 22.37
C PRO A 37 4.14 -15.61 22.39
N GLU A 38 4.71 -14.66 21.66
CA GLU A 38 4.09 -13.35 21.48
C GLU A 38 2.70 -13.57 20.90
N GLY A 39 1.70 -12.90 21.46
CA GLY A 39 0.32 -12.91 20.94
C GLY A 39 0.27 -12.34 19.53
N PRO A 40 -0.88 -12.43 18.84
CA PRO A 40 -1.03 -11.90 17.48
C PRO A 40 -0.68 -10.40 17.44
N SER A 41 -0.01 -9.99 16.35
CA SER A 41 0.40 -8.62 16.11
C SER A 41 -0.70 -7.83 15.40
N PRO A 42 -0.95 -6.55 15.72
CA PRO A 42 -1.91 -5.74 14.95
C PRO A 42 -1.45 -5.46 13.52
N TYR A 43 -0.23 -5.81 13.17
CA TYR A 43 0.38 -5.55 11.86
C TYR A 43 0.37 -6.80 10.98
N VAL A 44 0.55 -6.59 9.67
CA VAL A 44 0.77 -7.70 8.74
C VAL A 44 2.00 -8.53 9.15
N ALA A 45 1.85 -9.85 9.03
CA ALA A 45 2.86 -10.83 9.43
C ALA A 45 3.58 -11.47 8.25
N LYS A 46 3.03 -11.34 7.03
CA LYS A 46 3.59 -11.96 5.82
C LYS A 46 3.32 -11.13 4.56
N VAL A 47 4.30 -11.12 3.66
CA VAL A 47 4.13 -10.74 2.25
C VAL A 47 4.17 -12.01 1.43
N PHE A 48 3.09 -12.31 0.72
CA PHE A 48 2.97 -13.50 -0.14
C PHE A 48 3.48 -13.23 -1.55
N ASP A 49 3.23 -12.03 -2.07
CA ASP A 49 3.69 -11.64 -3.40
C ASP A 49 3.84 -10.11 -3.48
N TYR A 50 5.03 -9.65 -3.77
CA TYR A 50 5.35 -8.26 -4.07
C TYR A 50 5.74 -8.16 -5.52
N ARG A 51 4.85 -7.62 -6.34
CA ARG A 51 5.01 -7.56 -7.79
C ARG A 51 4.68 -6.16 -8.32
N PRO A 52 5.60 -5.19 -8.18
CA PRO A 52 5.38 -3.84 -8.67
C PRO A 52 5.34 -3.80 -10.20
N ALA A 53 4.56 -2.86 -10.75
CA ALA A 53 4.66 -2.48 -12.14
C ALA A 53 5.87 -1.56 -12.37
N ALA A 54 6.17 -1.27 -13.64
CA ALA A 54 7.27 -0.37 -13.96
C ALA A 54 7.06 1.04 -13.38
N GLY A 55 8.05 1.54 -12.62
CA GLY A 55 7.96 2.83 -11.94
C GLY A 55 9.31 3.37 -11.45
N GLN A 56 9.38 4.66 -11.19
CA GLN A 56 10.62 5.38 -10.85
C GLN A 56 11.20 5.00 -9.48
N TYR A 57 10.38 4.47 -8.55
CA TYR A 57 10.82 4.00 -7.24
C TYR A 57 11.01 2.48 -7.16
N VAL A 58 10.66 1.76 -8.21
CA VAL A 58 10.91 0.32 -8.32
C VAL A 58 12.41 0.05 -8.34
N ASN A 59 12.85 -1.00 -7.64
CA ASN A 59 14.25 -1.37 -7.35
C ASN A 59 14.96 -0.46 -6.30
N VAL A 60 14.24 0.49 -5.69
CA VAL A 60 14.79 1.40 -4.66
C VAL A 60 13.99 1.30 -3.36
N ILE A 61 12.69 1.05 -3.44
CA ILE A 61 11.79 0.97 -2.30
C ILE A 61 10.89 -0.27 -2.43
N PRO A 62 11.32 -1.44 -1.86
CA PRO A 62 12.60 -1.69 -1.20
C PRO A 62 13.75 -1.83 -2.21
N GLU A 63 15.00 -1.68 -1.71
CA GLU A 63 16.19 -1.74 -2.54
C GLU A 63 16.43 -3.17 -3.06
N TYR A 64 16.54 -3.29 -4.38
CA TYR A 64 16.98 -4.51 -5.05
C TYR A 64 18.51 -4.60 -5.06
N GLU A 65 19.05 -5.74 -4.69
CA GLU A 65 20.47 -6.09 -4.82
C GLU A 65 20.63 -7.18 -5.88
N GLU A 66 21.74 -7.15 -6.63
CA GLU A 66 21.99 -8.13 -7.67
C GLU A 66 21.96 -9.56 -7.13
N GLY A 67 21.07 -10.37 -7.68
CA GLY A 67 20.84 -11.76 -7.26
C GLY A 67 19.64 -11.97 -6.34
N ASP A 68 18.96 -10.91 -5.90
CA ASP A 68 17.70 -11.04 -5.16
C ASP A 68 16.66 -11.81 -5.99
N THR A 69 16.00 -12.74 -5.34
CA THR A 69 14.88 -13.52 -5.87
C THR A 69 13.54 -12.86 -5.51
N GLN A 70 12.43 -13.39 -6.03
CA GLN A 70 11.08 -12.98 -5.62
C GLN A 70 10.87 -13.16 -4.10
N GLU A 71 11.40 -14.24 -3.51
CA GLU A 71 11.31 -14.50 -2.07
C GLU A 71 12.10 -13.46 -1.26
N ASP A 72 13.29 -13.07 -1.72
CA ASP A 72 14.08 -12.01 -1.09
C ASP A 72 13.35 -10.67 -1.14
N MET A 73 12.74 -10.33 -2.27
CA MET A 73 11.97 -9.10 -2.41
C MET A 73 10.69 -9.11 -1.58
N ASN A 74 10.01 -10.25 -1.44
CA ASN A 74 8.87 -10.42 -0.53
C ASN A 74 9.31 -10.19 0.93
N ARG A 75 10.44 -10.75 1.34
CA ARG A 75 11.02 -10.56 2.68
C ARG A 75 11.41 -9.10 2.93
N LYS A 76 12.11 -8.45 1.99
CA LYS A 76 12.48 -7.02 2.07
C LYS A 76 11.23 -6.13 2.14
N ALA A 77 10.19 -6.47 1.38
CA ALA A 77 8.92 -5.76 1.44
C ALA A 77 8.27 -5.89 2.83
N LEU A 78 8.25 -7.10 3.41
CA LEU A 78 7.74 -7.30 4.76
C LEU A 78 8.56 -6.50 5.80
N GLU A 79 9.88 -6.58 5.75
CA GLU A 79 10.77 -5.85 6.67
C GLU A 79 10.55 -4.32 6.61
N ALA A 80 10.16 -3.80 5.43
CA ALA A 80 9.89 -2.38 5.25
C ALA A 80 8.54 -1.91 5.83
N ILE A 81 7.52 -2.80 5.90
CA ILE A 81 6.14 -2.41 6.22
C ILE A 81 5.56 -3.06 7.48
N CYS A 82 6.28 -3.99 8.13
CA CYS A 82 5.77 -4.64 9.34
C CYS A 82 6.07 -3.86 10.62
N GLY A 83 5.17 -3.96 11.60
CA GLY A 83 5.37 -3.38 12.93
C GLY A 83 5.59 -1.87 12.90
N ASP A 84 6.59 -1.42 13.67
CA ASP A 84 7.00 -0.02 13.77
C ASP A 84 8.08 0.36 12.72
N ALA A 85 8.17 -0.36 11.60
CA ALA A 85 9.12 -0.06 10.54
C ALA A 85 8.93 1.38 10.02
N ASP A 86 10.04 2.09 9.80
CA ASP A 86 10.02 3.45 9.21
C ASP A 86 10.18 3.40 7.67
N GLY A 87 10.02 2.19 7.09
CA GLY A 87 10.16 1.95 5.66
C GLY A 87 8.86 2.12 4.89
N MET A 88 8.96 1.87 3.60
CA MET A 88 7.82 1.77 2.68
C MET A 88 8.19 0.91 1.48
N ILE A 89 7.18 0.50 0.73
CA ILE A 89 7.34 -0.15 -0.57
C ILE A 89 6.61 0.67 -1.62
N SER A 90 7.12 0.68 -2.85
CA SER A 90 6.45 1.30 -4.01
C SER A 90 5.86 0.22 -4.91
N LEU A 91 4.60 0.37 -5.29
CA LEU A 91 3.93 -0.55 -6.20
C LEU A 91 4.16 -0.19 -7.67
N GLY A 92 4.80 0.95 -7.95
CA GLY A 92 5.01 1.44 -9.31
C GLY A 92 3.70 1.82 -9.99
N GLY A 93 3.66 1.80 -11.32
CA GLY A 93 2.49 2.20 -12.09
C GLY A 93 1.27 1.30 -11.92
N PHE A 94 0.19 1.59 -12.67
CA PHE A 94 -1.07 0.86 -12.57
C PHE A 94 -0.91 -0.65 -12.51
N GLY A 95 -1.59 -1.25 -11.55
CA GLY A 95 -1.72 -2.69 -11.39
C GLY A 95 -0.59 -3.37 -10.65
N GLY A 96 0.57 -2.71 -10.47
CA GLY A 96 1.62 -3.22 -9.58
C GLY A 96 1.08 -3.39 -8.17
N TYR A 97 1.39 -4.52 -7.50
CA TYR A 97 0.67 -4.92 -6.30
C TYR A 97 1.54 -5.56 -5.23
N VAL A 98 0.97 -5.62 -4.04
CA VAL A 98 1.42 -6.46 -2.93
C VAL A 98 0.25 -7.29 -2.39
N VAL A 99 0.52 -8.56 -2.03
CA VAL A 99 -0.39 -9.44 -1.28
C VAL A 99 0.20 -9.71 0.09
N VAL A 100 -0.56 -9.37 1.11
CA VAL A 100 -0.15 -9.52 2.52
C VAL A 100 -1.15 -10.33 3.32
N GLY A 101 -0.72 -10.84 4.48
CA GLY A 101 -1.59 -11.52 5.44
C GLY A 101 -1.24 -11.15 6.88
N PHE A 102 -2.26 -11.23 7.74
CA PHE A 102 -2.11 -11.15 9.19
C PHE A 102 -1.85 -12.54 9.78
N ASP A 103 -1.43 -12.57 11.03
CA ASP A 103 -1.33 -13.81 11.83
C ASP A 103 -2.65 -14.15 12.55
N HIS A 104 -3.69 -13.36 12.30
CA HIS A 104 -5.04 -13.50 12.82
C HIS A 104 -6.05 -13.01 11.78
N THR A 105 -7.33 -13.27 12.02
CA THR A 105 -8.43 -12.70 11.22
C THR A 105 -8.76 -11.30 11.72
N VAL A 106 -8.69 -10.28 10.87
CA VAL A 106 -9.23 -8.94 11.16
C VAL A 106 -10.74 -9.02 11.12
N GLU A 107 -11.39 -8.81 12.26
CA GLU A 107 -12.85 -8.91 12.39
C GLU A 107 -13.56 -7.74 11.71
N ASN A 108 -14.64 -8.01 10.99
CA ASN A 108 -15.58 -6.99 10.53
C ASN A 108 -16.52 -6.60 11.68
N LYS A 109 -16.39 -5.39 12.20
CA LYS A 109 -17.26 -4.84 13.26
C LYS A 109 -18.26 -3.85 12.71
N ALA A 110 -19.52 -4.21 12.76
CA ALA A 110 -20.61 -3.44 12.19
C ALA A 110 -20.56 -1.94 12.53
N GLY A 111 -20.53 -1.10 11.51
CA GLY A 111 -20.52 0.36 11.62
C GLY A 111 -19.17 0.98 12.02
N LEU A 112 -18.10 0.21 12.06
CA LEU A 112 -16.74 0.68 12.31
C LEU A 112 -15.85 0.41 11.09
N CYS A 113 -14.79 1.18 10.97
CA CYS A 113 -13.67 0.81 10.11
C CYS A 113 -12.78 -0.21 10.83
N ASP A 114 -12.26 -1.20 10.11
CA ASP A 114 -11.61 -2.37 10.68
C ASP A 114 -10.09 -2.34 10.55
N PHE A 115 -9.58 -1.79 9.46
CA PHE A 115 -8.13 -1.70 9.23
C PHE A 115 -7.74 -0.38 8.58
N ARG A 116 -6.44 -0.13 8.51
CA ARG A 116 -5.87 1.03 7.84
C ARG A 116 -4.64 0.63 7.05
N VAL A 117 -4.53 1.18 5.83
CA VAL A 117 -3.30 1.14 5.05
C VAL A 117 -2.55 2.45 5.26
N LEU A 118 -1.31 2.36 5.71
CA LEU A 118 -0.42 3.51 5.89
C LEU A 118 0.33 3.77 4.57
N GLY A 119 0.39 5.02 4.16
CA GLY A 119 1.08 5.48 2.96
C GLY A 119 1.77 6.82 3.19
N ASN A 120 2.22 7.45 2.12
CA ASN A 120 2.91 8.74 2.16
C ASN A 120 2.06 9.92 1.72
N ALA A 121 0.76 9.73 1.45
CA ALA A 121 -0.16 10.77 1.03
C ALA A 121 -0.14 11.99 1.98
N PHE A 122 -0.19 13.18 1.42
CA PHE A 122 -0.27 14.43 2.18
C PHE A 122 -1.09 15.49 1.44
N TYR A 123 -1.57 16.51 2.17
CA TYR A 123 -2.19 17.67 1.57
C TYR A 123 -1.15 18.77 1.27
N ALA A 124 -1.31 19.45 0.16
CA ALA A 124 -0.56 20.68 -0.11
C ALA A 124 -0.87 21.76 0.93
N THR A 125 0.07 22.62 1.23
CA THR A 125 -0.07 23.65 2.26
C THR A 125 -1.33 24.49 2.03
N GLY A 126 -2.20 24.52 3.02
CA GLY A 126 -3.47 25.25 2.98
C GLY A 126 -4.55 24.62 2.12
N GLN A 127 -4.37 23.37 1.67
CA GLN A 127 -5.35 22.62 0.89
C GLN A 127 -5.92 21.46 1.70
N SER A 128 -7.12 21.01 1.34
CA SER A 128 -7.79 19.84 1.92
C SER A 128 -8.30 18.87 0.86
N GLU A 129 -8.17 19.21 -0.42
CA GLU A 129 -8.70 18.42 -1.53
C GLU A 129 -7.61 17.79 -2.38
N TYR A 130 -6.39 18.36 -2.39
CA TYR A 130 -5.28 17.86 -3.18
C TYR A 130 -3.93 18.05 -2.48
N GLY A 131 -2.97 17.28 -2.91
CA GLY A 131 -1.57 17.29 -2.49
C GLY A 131 -0.82 16.21 -3.23
N ASN A 132 -0.40 15.16 -2.53
CA ASN A 132 0.08 13.90 -3.09
C ASN A 132 -0.90 12.81 -2.69
N SER A 133 -1.79 12.43 -3.60
CA SER A 133 -2.75 11.33 -3.45
C SER A 133 -2.55 10.36 -4.61
N GLU A 134 -2.03 9.18 -4.33
CA GLU A 134 -1.67 8.15 -5.32
C GLU A 134 -2.43 6.85 -5.04
N PRO A 135 -3.77 6.84 -5.23
CA PRO A 135 -4.66 5.87 -4.64
C PRO A 135 -4.42 4.45 -5.15
N GLY A 136 -4.28 3.53 -4.19
CA GLY A 136 -4.28 2.10 -4.39
C GLY A 136 -5.66 1.49 -4.17
N VAL A 137 -6.09 0.65 -5.11
CA VAL A 137 -7.30 -0.17 -4.95
C VAL A 137 -6.98 -1.31 -3.99
N ILE A 138 -7.93 -1.58 -3.10
CA ILE A 138 -7.81 -2.60 -2.07
C ILE A 138 -8.74 -3.77 -2.39
N GLN A 139 -8.21 -4.97 -2.34
CA GLN A 139 -8.97 -6.22 -2.38
C GLN A 139 -8.72 -6.99 -1.10
N VAL A 140 -9.73 -7.70 -0.61
CA VAL A 140 -9.68 -8.47 0.63
C VAL A 140 -10.13 -9.90 0.39
N SER A 141 -9.59 -10.84 1.18
CA SER A 141 -9.97 -12.26 1.13
C SER A 141 -9.96 -12.86 2.53
N CYS A 142 -10.82 -13.84 2.78
CA CYS A 142 -10.77 -14.67 3.97
C CYS A 142 -10.22 -16.05 3.61
N ASP A 143 -9.45 -16.65 4.53
CA ASP A 143 -8.93 -18.01 4.43
C ASP A 143 -10.05 -19.03 4.71
N ALA A 144 -10.95 -19.20 3.73
CA ALA A 144 -12.13 -20.05 3.89
C ALA A 144 -11.78 -21.54 4.00
N ASN A 145 -10.71 -21.95 3.33
CA ASN A 145 -10.22 -23.34 3.35
C ASN A 145 -9.22 -23.61 4.49
N ARG A 146 -8.77 -22.58 5.21
CA ARG A 146 -7.85 -22.61 6.36
C ARG A 146 -6.49 -23.24 6.05
N ASN A 147 -5.95 -22.92 4.88
CA ASN A 147 -4.62 -23.39 4.46
C ASN A 147 -3.50 -22.34 4.64
N GLY A 148 -3.84 -21.13 5.10
CA GLY A 148 -2.91 -20.03 5.29
C GLY A 148 -2.36 -19.45 3.98
N GLN A 149 -3.09 -19.63 2.86
CA GLN A 149 -2.72 -19.12 1.55
C GLN A 149 -3.81 -18.22 0.96
N PRO A 150 -3.44 -17.17 0.22
CA PRO A 150 -4.39 -16.22 -0.39
C PRO A 150 -4.97 -16.76 -1.71
N ASP A 151 -5.49 -17.99 -1.69
CA ASP A 151 -6.02 -18.73 -2.86
C ASP A 151 -7.55 -18.82 -2.91
N ASP A 152 -8.24 -18.23 -1.94
CA ASP A 152 -9.68 -18.09 -1.89
C ASP A 152 -10.20 -16.89 -2.70
N ALA A 153 -11.53 -16.65 -2.63
CA ALA A 153 -12.17 -15.55 -3.38
C ALA A 153 -11.72 -14.17 -2.89
N TRP A 154 -11.42 -13.28 -3.83
CA TRP A 154 -11.09 -11.89 -3.60
C TRP A 154 -12.30 -10.98 -3.83
N TYR A 155 -12.46 -9.97 -2.96
CA TYR A 155 -13.51 -8.97 -2.99
C TYR A 155 -12.88 -7.59 -3.01
N GLU A 156 -13.39 -6.68 -3.84
CA GLU A 156 -12.85 -5.33 -3.95
C GLU A 156 -13.55 -4.40 -2.94
N ILE A 157 -12.78 -3.59 -2.24
CA ILE A 157 -13.32 -2.50 -1.41
C ILE A 157 -13.90 -1.44 -2.35
N ALA A 158 -15.22 -1.28 -2.32
CA ALA A 158 -15.94 -0.30 -3.13
C ALA A 158 -15.69 1.12 -2.58
N GLY A 159 -14.61 1.74 -3.04
CA GLY A 159 -14.31 3.14 -2.72
C GLY A 159 -15.25 4.13 -3.41
N SER A 160 -15.08 5.42 -3.12
CA SER A 160 -15.97 6.49 -3.57
C SER A 160 -16.13 6.60 -5.09
N SER A 161 -15.11 6.23 -5.85
CA SER A 161 -15.15 6.22 -7.32
C SER A 161 -16.07 5.15 -7.93
N HIS A 162 -16.48 4.13 -7.17
CA HIS A 162 -17.47 3.15 -7.62
C HIS A 162 -18.83 3.79 -7.87
N ASN A 163 -19.12 4.88 -7.19
CA ASN A 163 -20.38 5.63 -7.29
C ASN A 163 -20.27 6.90 -8.15
N GLY A 164 -19.09 7.21 -8.70
CA GLY A 164 -18.84 8.35 -9.58
C GLY A 164 -19.07 9.73 -8.93
N THR A 165 -18.82 9.87 -7.62
CA THR A 165 -19.21 11.03 -6.80
C THR A 165 -18.09 11.98 -6.44
N GLU A 166 -16.91 11.88 -7.04
CA GLU A 166 -15.77 12.74 -6.69
C GLU A 166 -16.03 14.20 -7.07
N SER A 167 -15.84 15.11 -6.12
CA SER A 167 -16.12 16.55 -6.29
C SER A 167 -15.28 17.23 -7.37
N TRP A 168 -14.09 16.69 -7.63
CA TRP A 168 -13.10 17.22 -8.57
C TRP A 168 -13.22 16.64 -10.00
N ILE A 169 -14.10 15.67 -10.25
CA ILE A 169 -14.22 14.95 -11.54
C ILE A 169 -14.40 15.92 -12.73
N GLN A 170 -15.27 16.92 -12.59
CA GLN A 170 -15.49 17.89 -13.68
C GLN A 170 -14.22 18.71 -13.98
N LYS A 171 -13.49 19.11 -12.93
CA LYS A 171 -12.23 19.83 -13.09
C LYS A 171 -11.15 18.99 -13.78
N ALA A 172 -11.10 17.69 -13.48
CA ALA A 172 -10.21 16.75 -14.16
C ALA A 172 -10.59 16.58 -15.64
N ALA A 173 -11.88 16.43 -15.94
CA ALA A 173 -12.38 16.35 -17.32
C ALA A 173 -12.04 17.63 -18.13
N ASP A 174 -12.22 18.80 -17.54
CA ASP A 174 -11.89 20.09 -18.17
C ASP A 174 -10.38 20.24 -18.42
N ALA A 175 -9.55 19.58 -17.62
CA ALA A 175 -8.09 19.49 -17.82
C ALA A 175 -7.68 18.43 -18.85
N GLY A 176 -8.62 17.66 -19.41
CA GLY A 176 -8.39 16.62 -20.40
C GLY A 176 -8.02 15.25 -19.83
N ASN A 177 -8.21 15.03 -18.54
CA ASN A 177 -7.96 13.74 -17.90
C ASN A 177 -9.04 12.72 -18.27
N ASP A 178 -8.67 11.42 -18.27
CA ASP A 178 -9.64 10.34 -18.32
C ASP A 178 -10.29 10.17 -16.94
N THR A 179 -11.59 10.45 -16.87
CA THR A 179 -12.37 10.44 -15.63
C THR A 179 -13.25 9.21 -15.46
N GLN A 180 -13.01 8.18 -16.28
CA GLN A 180 -13.79 6.94 -16.20
C GLN A 180 -13.19 5.97 -15.21
N THR A 181 -14.02 5.37 -14.35
CA THR A 181 -13.70 4.14 -13.65
C THR A 181 -13.90 2.98 -14.64
N VAL A 182 -12.85 2.22 -14.90
CA VAL A 182 -12.89 1.09 -15.86
C VAL A 182 -12.61 -0.20 -15.10
N ARG A 183 -13.64 -1.02 -14.95
CA ARG A 183 -13.50 -2.39 -14.41
C ARG A 183 -12.86 -3.29 -15.47
N ASP A 184 -12.20 -4.35 -15.03
CA ASP A 184 -11.49 -5.27 -15.94
C ASP A 184 -10.47 -4.58 -16.87
N TYR A 185 -9.94 -3.43 -16.44
CA TYR A 185 -8.85 -2.78 -17.16
C TYR A 185 -7.60 -3.65 -17.08
N GLU A 186 -6.96 -3.85 -18.23
CA GLU A 186 -5.74 -4.64 -18.35
C GLU A 186 -4.67 -3.82 -19.05
N ILE A 187 -3.45 -3.81 -18.49
CA ILE A 187 -2.28 -3.14 -19.05
C ILE A 187 -1.10 -4.10 -19.10
N THR A 188 -0.31 -4.01 -20.16
CA THR A 188 0.93 -4.75 -20.32
C THR A 188 2.10 -3.78 -20.45
N TYR A 189 3.11 -3.93 -19.60
CA TYR A 189 4.39 -3.22 -19.67
C TYR A 189 5.44 -4.12 -20.29
N TYR A 190 6.24 -3.58 -21.19
CA TYR A 190 7.28 -4.32 -21.91
C TYR A 190 8.65 -3.99 -21.35
N ARG A 191 9.47 -5.01 -21.08
CA ARG A 191 10.85 -4.83 -20.64
C ARG A 191 11.63 -4.01 -21.67
N PRO A 192 12.29 -2.91 -21.27
CA PRO A 192 13.13 -2.14 -22.21
C PRO A 192 14.43 -2.88 -22.47
N ALA A 193 14.96 -2.72 -23.68
CA ALA A 193 16.25 -3.35 -24.08
C ALA A 193 17.43 -2.86 -23.22
N SER A 194 17.33 -1.66 -22.66
CA SER A 194 18.33 -1.07 -21.76
C SER A 194 17.75 0.08 -20.96
N THR A 195 18.42 0.45 -19.86
CA THR A 195 18.08 1.64 -19.09
C THR A 195 18.74 2.87 -19.72
N PRO A 196 17.94 3.89 -20.14
CA PRO A 196 18.49 5.12 -20.69
C PRO A 196 19.36 5.87 -19.66
N THR A 197 20.48 6.42 -20.10
CA THR A 197 21.38 7.25 -19.28
C THR A 197 20.96 8.72 -19.24
N LYS A 198 20.01 9.12 -20.07
CA LYS A 198 19.44 10.47 -20.17
C LYS A 198 17.93 10.40 -20.09
N PRO A 199 17.27 11.50 -19.66
CA PRO A 199 15.81 11.59 -19.70
C PRO A 199 15.26 11.31 -21.11
N THR A 200 14.18 10.56 -21.16
CA THR A 200 13.43 10.28 -22.40
C THR A 200 11.96 10.06 -22.07
N LYS A 201 11.10 10.47 -23.01
CA LYS A 201 9.66 10.20 -22.91
C LYS A 201 9.29 8.78 -23.32
N GLU A 202 10.18 8.06 -24.00
CA GLU A 202 9.97 6.72 -24.56
C GLU A 202 10.91 5.72 -23.87
N TYR A 203 10.60 5.34 -22.63
CA TYR A 203 11.44 4.40 -21.91
C TYR A 203 10.79 3.02 -21.81
N ILE A 204 9.70 2.86 -21.05
CA ILE A 204 9.03 1.57 -20.91
C ILE A 204 7.69 1.63 -21.63
N ARG A 205 7.58 0.92 -22.75
CA ARG A 205 6.35 0.82 -23.52
C ARG A 205 5.28 0.09 -22.73
N TRP A 206 4.05 0.58 -22.84
CA TRP A 206 2.86 -0.11 -22.36
C TRP A 206 1.73 -0.06 -23.39
N GLU A 207 0.81 -1.01 -23.28
CA GLU A 207 -0.45 -1.05 -24.02
C GLU A 207 -1.56 -1.60 -23.13
N ASP A 208 -2.81 -1.19 -23.39
CA ASP A 208 -3.97 -1.59 -22.61
C ASP A 208 -5.06 -2.26 -23.45
N ASN A 209 -6.04 -2.87 -22.77
CA ASN A 209 -7.19 -3.51 -23.40
C ASN A 209 -8.25 -2.52 -23.92
N GLN A 210 -8.06 -1.22 -23.76
CA GLN A 210 -8.92 -0.15 -24.32
C GLN A 210 -8.37 0.32 -25.68
N GLY A 211 -7.25 -0.22 -26.14
CA GLY A 211 -6.60 0.12 -27.40
C GLY A 211 -5.66 1.32 -27.30
N ASN A 212 -5.31 1.75 -26.07
CA ASN A 212 -4.32 2.79 -25.86
C ASN A 212 -2.92 2.17 -25.72
N SER A 213 -1.91 2.98 -26.02
CA SER A 213 -0.51 2.65 -25.78
C SER A 213 0.29 3.91 -25.47
N GLY A 214 1.41 3.75 -24.78
CA GLY A 214 2.27 4.85 -24.40
C GLY A 214 3.57 4.37 -23.81
N TYR A 215 4.23 5.26 -23.08
CA TYR A 215 5.50 4.98 -22.43
C TYR A 215 5.51 5.55 -21.01
N ARG A 216 6.16 4.83 -20.08
CA ARG A 216 6.70 5.41 -18.86
C ARG A 216 7.94 6.21 -19.23
N ALA A 217 7.97 7.47 -18.83
CA ALA A 217 9.09 8.35 -19.10
C ALA A 217 10.25 8.06 -18.13
N LYS A 218 11.48 8.24 -18.61
CA LYS A 218 12.68 8.27 -17.76
C LYS A 218 12.98 9.72 -17.42
N ASN A 219 12.95 10.07 -16.14
CA ASN A 219 13.33 11.41 -15.68
C ASN A 219 14.84 11.53 -15.41
N ASP A 220 15.30 12.72 -15.02
CA ASP A 220 16.71 12.99 -14.73
C ASP A 220 17.11 12.74 -13.27
N THR A 221 16.13 12.58 -12.40
CA THR A 221 16.34 12.41 -10.95
C THR A 221 16.63 10.97 -10.59
N HIS A 222 15.84 10.03 -11.12
CA HIS A 222 15.94 8.60 -10.82
C HIS A 222 16.77 7.88 -11.88
N LYS A 223 17.97 7.41 -11.51
CA LYS A 223 18.94 6.85 -12.47
C LYS A 223 18.80 5.33 -12.67
N GLN A 224 18.27 4.62 -11.68
CA GLN A 224 18.09 3.17 -11.69
C GLN A 224 17.10 2.70 -12.79
N PRO A 225 17.07 1.41 -13.10
CA PRO A 225 16.02 0.81 -13.91
C PRO A 225 14.63 1.02 -13.27
N TYR A 226 13.58 1.19 -14.10
CA TYR A 226 12.19 1.29 -13.64
C TYR A 226 11.43 -0.04 -13.76
N TYR A 227 11.96 -0.98 -14.51
CA TYR A 227 11.40 -2.33 -14.62
C TYR A 227 11.96 -3.20 -13.48
N PRO A 228 11.16 -4.01 -12.77
CA PRO A 228 11.62 -4.87 -11.68
C PRO A 228 12.76 -5.78 -12.12
N GLN A 229 13.90 -5.75 -11.43
CA GLN A 229 15.12 -6.44 -11.88
C GLN A 229 15.15 -7.92 -11.50
N TRP A 230 14.39 -8.34 -10.47
CA TRP A 230 14.29 -9.75 -10.03
C TRP A 230 13.27 -10.57 -10.83
N ILE A 231 12.51 -9.94 -11.72
CA ILE A 231 11.48 -10.59 -12.54
C ILE A 231 12.04 -10.76 -13.95
N ASP A 232 12.22 -11.99 -14.44
CA ASP A 232 12.84 -12.27 -15.74
C ASP A 232 11.89 -12.11 -16.96
N GLU A 233 10.59 -11.92 -16.70
CA GLU A 233 9.58 -11.83 -17.76
C GLU A 233 9.80 -10.61 -18.66
N GLU A 234 9.70 -10.82 -19.99
CA GLU A 234 9.82 -9.76 -21.00
C GLU A 234 8.64 -8.78 -21.00
N LYS A 235 7.56 -9.16 -20.36
CA LYS A 235 6.37 -8.32 -20.17
C LYS A 235 5.66 -8.64 -18.88
N LEU A 236 5.10 -7.60 -18.26
CA LEU A 236 4.25 -7.71 -17.08
C LEU A 236 2.84 -7.25 -17.44
N THR A 237 1.87 -8.12 -17.23
CA THR A 237 0.46 -7.81 -17.45
C THR A 237 -0.27 -7.75 -16.12
N PHE A 238 -1.00 -6.66 -15.89
CA PHE A 238 -1.79 -6.44 -14.68
C PHE A 238 -3.24 -6.18 -15.06
N LYS A 239 -4.15 -6.64 -14.19
CA LYS A 239 -5.59 -6.48 -14.36
C LYS A 239 -6.23 -5.99 -13.07
N GLY A 240 -7.21 -5.09 -13.18
CA GLY A 240 -7.97 -4.58 -12.05
C GLY A 240 -8.91 -3.45 -12.42
N THR A 241 -9.46 -2.77 -11.43
CA THR A 241 -10.24 -1.55 -11.61
C THR A 241 -9.30 -0.35 -11.77
N ARG A 242 -9.36 0.32 -12.92
CA ARG A 242 -8.67 1.59 -13.13
C ARG A 242 -9.55 2.74 -12.68
N LEU A 243 -9.01 3.55 -11.79
CA LEU A 243 -9.64 4.76 -11.26
C LEU A 243 -9.49 5.95 -12.22
N PRO A 244 -10.34 7.00 -12.07
CA PRO A 244 -10.17 8.27 -12.74
C PRO A 244 -8.80 8.90 -12.50
N GLN A 245 -8.23 9.54 -13.51
CA GLN A 245 -6.99 10.30 -13.38
C GLN A 245 -7.20 11.53 -12.50
N ASN A 246 -6.52 11.59 -11.37
CA ASN A 246 -6.71 12.59 -10.32
C ASN A 246 -5.66 13.70 -10.29
N ALA A 247 -4.55 13.58 -11.02
CA ALA A 247 -3.55 14.62 -11.09
C ALA A 247 -3.96 15.68 -12.12
N ILE A 248 -4.13 16.91 -11.66
CA ILE A 248 -4.53 18.05 -12.50
C ILE A 248 -3.37 19.04 -12.53
N ASP A 249 -2.93 19.44 -13.72
CA ASP A 249 -1.96 20.52 -13.88
C ASP A 249 -2.61 21.87 -13.55
N LEU A 250 -2.33 22.37 -12.35
CA LEU A 250 -2.85 23.64 -11.84
C LEU A 250 -2.25 24.87 -12.53
N SER A 251 -1.10 24.69 -13.21
CA SER A 251 -0.44 25.76 -13.93
C SER A 251 -0.87 25.86 -15.40
N GLY A 252 -1.41 24.78 -15.97
CA GLY A 252 -1.66 24.64 -17.40
C GLY A 252 -0.38 24.61 -18.26
N GLN A 253 0.80 24.38 -17.64
CA GLN A 253 2.12 24.38 -18.30
C GLN A 253 2.90 23.09 -18.07
N GLY A 254 2.30 22.07 -17.44
CA GLY A 254 2.93 20.76 -17.16
C GLY A 254 3.96 20.79 -16.02
N ASN A 255 3.89 21.77 -15.12
CA ASN A 255 4.91 21.96 -14.09
C ASN A 255 4.38 22.10 -12.65
N ASN A 256 3.06 22.09 -12.44
CA ASN A 256 2.46 22.18 -11.12
C ASN A 256 1.22 21.30 -11.03
N PHE A 257 1.39 20.08 -10.56
CA PHE A 257 0.31 19.11 -10.43
C PHE A 257 -0.24 19.09 -9.00
N GLY A 258 -1.57 19.11 -8.88
CA GLY A 258 -2.27 18.75 -7.66
C GLY A 258 -2.92 17.39 -7.85
N LEU A 259 -2.56 16.43 -7.00
CA LEU A 259 -3.16 15.10 -7.01
C LEU A 259 -4.36 15.13 -6.05
N PHE A 260 -5.57 15.07 -6.61
CA PHE A 260 -6.82 15.19 -5.87
C PHE A 260 -7.18 13.90 -5.18
N ARG A 261 -7.56 13.99 -3.89
CA ARG A 261 -7.96 12.83 -3.11
C ARG A 261 -9.34 12.32 -3.49
N PHE A 262 -9.53 11.03 -3.42
CA PHE A 262 -10.83 10.37 -3.41
C PHE A 262 -11.44 10.47 -2.00
N ALA A 263 -12.77 10.36 -1.90
CA ALA A 263 -13.44 10.61 -0.63
C ALA A 263 -13.12 9.53 0.42
N TYR A 264 -13.08 8.24 0.04
CA TYR A 264 -12.79 7.09 0.92
C TYR A 264 -12.47 5.82 0.13
N GLY A 265 -11.93 4.79 0.81
CA GLY A 265 -11.86 3.41 0.32
C GLY A 265 -10.61 3.06 -0.49
N TYR A 266 -9.56 3.87 -0.42
CA TYR A 266 -8.31 3.65 -1.14
C TYR A 266 -7.10 3.80 -0.23
N ALA A 267 -6.06 2.99 -0.48
CA ALA A 267 -4.75 3.14 0.12
C ALA A 267 -4.07 4.40 -0.44
N ASP A 268 -3.13 4.99 0.30
CA ASP A 268 -2.28 6.12 -0.12
C ASP A 268 -3.03 7.30 -0.75
N ASN A 269 -4.23 7.54 -0.27
CA ASN A 269 -5.18 8.53 -0.79
C ASN A 269 -5.27 9.78 0.10
N VAL A 270 -5.24 9.58 1.41
CA VAL A 270 -5.24 10.64 2.41
C VAL A 270 -4.19 10.34 3.47
N GLN A 271 -3.78 11.36 4.23
CA GLN A 271 -2.83 11.18 5.31
C GLN A 271 -3.26 10.07 6.27
N SER A 272 -2.34 9.16 6.59
CA SER A 272 -2.57 7.99 7.44
C SER A 272 -3.03 8.31 8.86
N THR A 273 -2.93 9.57 9.31
CA THR A 273 -3.40 10.03 10.62
C THR A 273 -4.85 10.51 10.62
N LEU A 274 -5.51 10.55 9.47
CA LEU A 274 -6.88 11.03 9.32
C LEU A 274 -7.87 9.88 9.19
N ASP A 275 -9.07 10.05 9.75
CA ASP A 275 -10.13 9.03 9.73
C ASP A 275 -10.46 8.51 8.32
N PRO A 276 -10.52 9.33 7.25
CA PRO A 276 -10.84 8.82 5.91
C PRO A 276 -9.81 7.85 5.30
N SER A 277 -8.66 7.63 5.95
CA SER A 277 -7.69 6.58 5.56
C SER A 277 -8.06 5.19 6.09
N ALA A 278 -9.02 5.11 7.02
CA ALA A 278 -9.51 3.85 7.58
C ALA A 278 -10.49 3.18 6.60
N ILE A 279 -10.48 1.86 6.60
CA ILE A 279 -11.22 1.00 5.67
C ILE A 279 -12.19 0.12 6.45
N ASP A 280 -13.42 0.04 5.97
CA ASP A 280 -14.48 -0.81 6.48
C ASP A 280 -14.62 -2.05 5.57
N ILE A 281 -14.57 -3.24 6.16
CA ILE A 281 -14.74 -4.51 5.43
C ILE A 281 -16.16 -4.62 4.84
N ASP A 282 -17.17 -3.95 5.42
CA ASP A 282 -18.53 -3.92 4.87
C ASP A 282 -18.61 -3.26 3.47
N TRP A 283 -17.56 -2.53 3.06
CA TRP A 283 -17.45 -1.96 1.70
C TRP A 283 -17.01 -2.99 0.65
N ALA A 284 -16.68 -4.22 1.05
CA ALA A 284 -16.27 -5.27 0.13
C ALA A 284 -17.43 -5.73 -0.77
N VAL A 285 -17.16 -5.81 -2.07
CA VAL A 285 -18.12 -6.25 -3.10
C VAL A 285 -17.54 -7.36 -3.96
N ASP A 286 -18.44 -8.20 -4.49
CA ASP A 286 -18.09 -9.20 -5.51
C ASP A 286 -17.90 -8.58 -6.91
N ALA A 287 -17.59 -9.41 -7.89
CA ALA A 287 -17.37 -8.97 -9.28
C ALA A 287 -18.63 -8.29 -9.91
N ASP A 288 -19.81 -8.62 -9.43
CA ASP A 288 -21.09 -8.04 -9.89
C ASP A 288 -21.44 -6.75 -9.12
N GLY A 289 -20.65 -6.37 -8.10
CA GLY A 289 -20.86 -5.21 -7.24
C GLY A 289 -21.84 -5.45 -6.09
N ASN A 290 -22.16 -6.71 -5.77
CA ASN A 290 -23.02 -7.03 -4.62
C ASN A 290 -22.17 -7.06 -3.34
N PRO A 291 -22.72 -6.68 -2.17
CA PRO A 291 -22.01 -6.76 -0.89
C PRO A 291 -21.54 -8.21 -0.59
N ALA A 292 -20.27 -8.35 -0.26
CA ALA A 292 -19.65 -9.65 0.07
C ALA A 292 -20.08 -10.19 1.43
N ASN A 293 -20.50 -9.32 2.37
CA ASN A 293 -20.96 -9.67 3.73
C ASN A 293 -19.94 -10.53 4.50
N LEU A 294 -18.66 -10.16 4.42
CA LEU A 294 -17.58 -10.86 5.10
C LEU A 294 -17.67 -10.70 6.62
N LYS A 295 -17.27 -11.72 7.38
CA LYS A 295 -17.18 -11.67 8.85
C LYS A 295 -15.82 -11.18 9.34
N GLY A 296 -14.84 -11.20 8.48
CA GLY A 296 -13.47 -10.78 8.68
C GLY A 296 -12.64 -11.13 7.48
N ILE A 297 -11.37 -10.74 7.50
CA ILE A 297 -10.41 -10.97 6.44
C ILE A 297 -9.08 -11.46 7.00
N ASP A 298 -8.36 -12.26 6.23
CA ASP A 298 -7.04 -12.79 6.56
C ASP A 298 -5.96 -12.22 5.63
N PHE A 299 -6.37 -11.85 4.40
CA PHE A 299 -5.47 -11.36 3.36
C PHE A 299 -5.95 -10.06 2.75
N ILE A 300 -4.98 -9.22 2.37
CA ILE A 300 -5.21 -7.96 1.66
C ILE A 300 -4.30 -7.93 0.43
N ARG A 301 -4.85 -7.56 -0.72
CA ARG A 301 -4.10 -7.18 -1.91
C ARG A 301 -4.32 -5.71 -2.19
N ILE A 302 -3.23 -4.98 -2.43
CA ILE A 302 -3.27 -3.57 -2.79
C ILE A 302 -2.54 -3.41 -4.11
N TYR A 303 -3.13 -2.65 -5.04
CA TYR A 303 -2.48 -2.34 -6.31
C TYR A 303 -2.69 -0.86 -6.69
N THR A 304 -1.72 -0.27 -7.39
CA THR A 304 -1.85 1.11 -7.90
C THR A 304 -3.07 1.22 -8.80
N GLY A 305 -3.99 2.11 -8.44
CA GLY A 305 -5.31 2.23 -9.09
C GLY A 305 -5.35 3.15 -10.30
N ILE A 306 -4.31 3.97 -10.56
CA ILE A 306 -4.32 4.99 -11.61
C ILE A 306 -3.23 4.73 -12.65
N ASN A 307 -3.58 4.88 -13.93
CA ASN A 307 -2.61 4.96 -15.02
C ASN A 307 -2.50 6.41 -15.50
N GLN A 308 -1.55 7.17 -14.92
CA GLN A 308 -1.30 8.57 -15.28
C GLN A 308 0.18 8.92 -15.13
N GLU A 309 0.67 9.78 -16.04
CA GLU A 309 1.97 10.43 -15.97
C GLU A 309 1.77 11.90 -15.55
N ASN A 310 2.48 12.34 -14.53
CA ASN A 310 2.31 13.64 -13.88
C ASN A 310 3.48 14.59 -14.20
N GLY A 311 3.91 14.61 -15.44
CA GLY A 311 5.02 15.44 -15.89
C GLY A 311 6.33 15.10 -15.19
N TRP A 312 6.92 16.06 -14.49
CA TRP A 312 8.19 15.87 -13.78
C TRP A 312 8.08 15.00 -12.51
N LEU A 313 6.87 14.87 -11.96
CA LEU A 313 6.62 13.97 -10.81
C LEU A 313 6.75 12.49 -11.20
N GLY A 314 6.58 12.16 -12.48
CA GLY A 314 6.59 10.77 -12.95
C GLY A 314 5.20 10.14 -12.97
N GLU A 315 5.16 8.83 -12.93
CA GLU A 315 3.91 8.07 -12.87
C GLU A 315 3.22 8.21 -11.52
N CYS A 316 1.89 7.99 -11.49
CA CYS A 316 1.17 7.71 -10.25
C CYS A 316 1.62 6.33 -9.74
N SER A 317 2.13 6.30 -8.51
CA SER A 317 2.66 5.10 -7.84
C SER A 317 2.16 5.06 -6.41
N THR A 318 1.46 4.01 -6.04
CA THR A 318 1.00 3.83 -4.65
C THR A 318 2.15 3.37 -3.77
N GLU A 319 2.40 4.06 -2.66
CA GLU A 319 3.36 3.67 -1.63
C GLU A 319 2.67 3.13 -0.38
N ILE A 320 3.18 2.01 0.14
CA ILE A 320 2.67 1.37 1.35
C ILE A 320 3.74 1.42 2.43
N ALA A 321 3.41 2.00 3.58
CA ALA A 321 4.28 2.11 4.75
C ALA A 321 3.87 1.18 5.90
N GLY A 322 2.76 0.45 5.76
CA GLY A 322 2.26 -0.50 6.74
C GLY A 322 0.77 -0.77 6.59
N ILE A 323 0.31 -1.82 7.23
CA ILE A 323 -1.12 -2.15 7.31
C ILE A 323 -1.41 -2.61 8.74
N VAL A 324 -2.47 -2.09 9.33
CA VAL A 324 -2.76 -2.27 10.75
C VAL A 324 -4.23 -2.59 11.01
N ASP A 325 -4.48 -3.58 11.87
CA ASP A 325 -5.79 -3.85 12.48
C ASP A 325 -6.10 -2.76 13.51
N LEU A 326 -7.15 -1.99 13.26
CA LEU A 326 -7.56 -0.90 14.14
C LEU A 326 -8.12 -1.40 15.47
N HIS A 327 -8.78 -2.57 15.47
CA HIS A 327 -9.39 -3.14 16.65
C HIS A 327 -8.36 -3.59 17.68
N MET A 328 -7.28 -4.21 17.23
CA MET A 328 -6.16 -4.60 18.09
C MET A 328 -5.41 -3.39 18.64
N CYS A 329 -5.39 -2.29 17.92
CA CYS A 329 -4.83 -1.02 18.39
C CYS A 329 -5.77 -0.22 19.30
N ASN A 330 -6.98 -0.72 19.56
CA ASN A 330 -8.05 0.01 20.28
C ASN A 330 -8.40 1.36 19.63
N ILE A 331 -8.29 1.46 18.32
CA ILE A 331 -8.69 2.63 17.54
C ILE A 331 -10.12 2.41 17.07
N VAL A 332 -11.00 3.35 17.39
CA VAL A 332 -12.41 3.31 17.01
C VAL A 332 -12.69 4.45 16.05
N ILE A 333 -13.03 4.12 14.81
CA ILE A 333 -13.41 5.05 13.76
C ILE A 333 -14.75 4.60 13.20
N GLU A 334 -15.76 5.48 13.29
CA GLU A 334 -17.08 5.19 12.73
C GLU A 334 -16.99 5.12 11.20
N SER A 335 -17.56 4.05 10.64
CA SER A 335 -17.67 3.91 9.20
C SER A 335 -18.57 5.00 8.62
N ALA A 336 -18.08 5.73 7.64
CA ALA A 336 -18.93 6.57 6.80
C ALA A 336 -19.80 5.64 5.96
N GLY A 337 -20.96 5.27 6.49
CA GLY A 337 -21.88 4.34 5.82
C GLY A 337 -22.09 4.77 4.37
N ILE A 338 -21.90 3.83 3.45
CA ILE A 338 -22.24 4.04 2.04
C ILE A 338 -23.71 4.43 2.02
N LYS A 339 -24.02 5.70 1.74
CA LYS A 339 -25.41 6.11 1.51
C LYS A 339 -25.85 5.39 0.25
N LYS A 340 -26.58 4.30 0.46
CA LYS A 340 -27.27 3.54 -0.61
C LYS A 340 -28.31 4.42 -1.31
#